data_d0e99707fe2d3fa23aa8735971af7c24
#
_entry.id   d0e99707fe2d3fa23aa8735971af7c24
#
_cell.length_a   1.000
_cell.length_b   1.000
_cell.length_c   1.000
_cell.angle_alpha   90.00
_cell.angle_beta   90.00
_cell.angle_gamma   90.00
#
_symmetry.space_group_name_H-M   'P 1'
#
loop_
_entity.id
_entity.type
_entity.pdbx_description
1 polymer ?
#
loop_
_entity_poly.entity_id
_entity_poly.type
_entity_poly.pdbx_seq_one_letter_code
_entity_poly.pdbx_strand_id
1 'polypeptide(L)'
;LTGSLVAAGKLTGWVTQNPIVFPLRNVVSGLLGVVIIAIGVFLVFEPINNEIMFAVLVGVALLLGVLLVTPIGGADMPVVVALFNSYSGLAGAAAGFALDNNILIIAGALVGASGLILTRIMTRAMNRSLVNVMFGGFGASGVEVSGVDGEVRPYSSVQAQDAAMMLGYANSVIFVPGYGLAVAQAQHELRTLADLLQAREIGRASCR
;
A
#
# COMPACT_ATOMS: atom_id res chain seq x y z
N LEU A 1 3.44 8.45 -13.93
CA LEU A 1 2.95 9.81 -13.65
C LEU A 1 1.54 9.78 -13.05
N THR A 2 0.51 9.39 -13.79
CA THR A 2 -0.89 9.41 -13.34
C THR A 2 -1.12 8.54 -12.10
N GLY A 3 -0.54 7.35 -12.03
CA GLY A 3 -0.61 6.49 -10.85
C GLY A 3 -0.04 7.17 -9.60
N SER A 4 1.10 7.85 -9.72
CA SER A 4 1.69 8.60 -8.61
C SER A 4 0.84 9.79 -8.17
N LEU A 5 0.21 10.50 -9.10
CA LEU A 5 -0.72 11.59 -8.79
C LEU A 5 -1.97 11.09 -8.05
N VAL A 6 -2.55 9.97 -8.49
CA VAL A 6 -3.70 9.35 -7.81
C VAL A 6 -3.29 8.85 -6.43
N ALA A 7 -2.10 8.25 -6.28
CA ALA A 7 -1.58 7.79 -4.99
C ALA A 7 -1.38 8.96 -4.02
N ALA A 8 -0.78 10.06 -4.48
CA ALA A 8 -0.62 11.27 -3.69
C ALA A 8 -1.98 11.89 -3.30
N GLY A 9 -2.93 11.96 -4.24
CA GLY A 9 -4.29 12.44 -3.98
C GLY A 9 -5.05 11.61 -2.95
N LYS A 10 -4.86 10.27 -2.95
CA LYS A 10 -5.42 9.39 -1.92
C LYS A 10 -4.75 9.59 -0.56
N LEU A 11 -3.43 9.79 -0.55
CA LEU A 11 -2.69 10.02 0.70
C LEU A 11 -3.07 11.34 1.36
N THR A 12 -3.25 12.40 0.56
CA THR A 12 -3.65 13.74 1.06
C THR A 12 -5.15 13.87 1.34
N GLY A 13 -5.95 12.88 0.97
CA GLY A 13 -7.40 12.90 1.17
C GLY A 13 -8.18 13.65 0.09
N TRP A 14 -7.54 14.15 -0.98
CA TRP A 14 -8.22 14.79 -2.12
C TRP A 14 -9.03 13.79 -2.95
N VAL A 15 -8.58 12.55 -2.97
CA VAL A 15 -9.28 11.42 -3.59
C VAL A 15 -9.70 10.46 -2.48
N THR A 16 -10.87 9.83 -2.63
CA THR A 16 -11.36 8.88 -1.63
C THR A 16 -10.31 7.80 -1.31
N GLN A 17 -10.05 7.61 -0.03
CA GLN A 17 -9.06 6.63 0.46
C GLN A 17 -9.59 5.19 0.35
N ASN A 18 -10.91 5.03 0.17
CA ASN A 18 -11.51 3.72 0.03
C ASN A 18 -11.07 3.05 -1.28
N PRO A 19 -10.82 1.74 -1.28
CA PRO A 19 -10.53 1.00 -2.48
C PRO A 19 -11.77 0.97 -3.39
N ILE A 20 -11.64 1.45 -4.63
CA ILE A 20 -12.69 1.37 -5.63
C ILE A 20 -12.42 0.12 -6.47
N VAL A 21 -13.24 -0.91 -6.25
CA VAL A 21 -13.10 -2.20 -6.95
C VAL A 21 -14.26 -2.35 -7.92
N PHE A 22 -13.96 -2.69 -9.17
CA PHE A 22 -14.94 -3.05 -10.18
C PHE A 22 -14.68 -4.46 -10.73
N PRO A 23 -15.72 -5.17 -11.16
CA PRO A 23 -15.56 -6.51 -11.72
C PRO A 23 -14.66 -6.47 -12.97
N LEU A 24 -13.93 -7.55 -13.24
CA LEU A 24 -13.01 -7.69 -14.38
C LEU A 24 -11.76 -6.77 -14.37
N ARG A 25 -11.55 -5.96 -13.32
CA ARG A 25 -10.41 -5.04 -13.21
C ARG A 25 -9.07 -5.67 -13.57
N ASN A 26 -8.79 -6.86 -13.04
CA ASN A 26 -7.51 -7.52 -13.26
C ASN A 26 -7.32 -7.96 -14.70
N VAL A 27 -8.40 -8.41 -15.32
CA VAL A 27 -8.37 -8.78 -16.74
C VAL A 27 -8.08 -7.55 -17.58
N VAL A 28 -8.76 -6.43 -17.29
CA VAL A 28 -8.55 -5.16 -17.99
C VAL A 28 -7.13 -4.65 -17.78
N SER A 29 -6.64 -4.60 -16.53
CA SER A 29 -5.28 -4.14 -16.24
C SER A 29 -4.21 -5.07 -16.83
N GLY A 30 -4.44 -6.38 -16.80
CA GLY A 30 -3.55 -7.36 -17.42
C GLY A 30 -3.51 -7.21 -18.95
N LEU A 31 -4.67 -7.05 -19.58
CA LEU A 31 -4.77 -6.86 -21.02
C LEU A 31 -4.10 -5.55 -21.48
N LEU A 32 -4.33 -4.45 -20.75
CA LEU A 32 -3.63 -3.19 -21.02
C LEU A 32 -2.12 -3.32 -20.86
N GLY A 33 -1.66 -4.07 -19.84
CA GLY A 33 -0.24 -4.36 -19.67
C GLY A 33 0.37 -5.12 -20.85
N VAL A 34 -0.34 -6.15 -21.34
CA VAL A 34 0.08 -6.90 -22.54
C VAL A 34 0.10 -6.00 -23.77
N VAL A 35 -0.89 -5.15 -23.96
CA VAL A 35 -0.94 -4.18 -25.08
C VAL A 35 0.25 -3.22 -25.03
N ILE A 36 0.61 -2.69 -23.85
CA ILE A 36 1.78 -1.81 -23.68
C ILE A 36 3.06 -2.53 -24.08
N ILE A 37 3.24 -3.77 -23.63
CA ILE A 37 4.42 -4.56 -23.98
C ILE A 37 4.46 -4.83 -25.49
N ALA A 38 3.34 -5.23 -26.10
CA ALA A 38 3.25 -5.50 -27.53
C ALA A 38 3.58 -4.26 -28.37
N ILE A 39 2.99 -3.10 -28.04
CA ILE A 39 3.29 -1.86 -28.75
C ILE A 39 4.76 -1.44 -28.51
N GLY A 40 5.28 -1.60 -27.29
CA GLY A 40 6.68 -1.29 -26.98
C GLY A 40 7.65 -2.14 -27.81
N VAL A 41 7.40 -3.44 -27.88
CA VAL A 41 8.21 -4.36 -28.71
C VAL A 41 8.10 -3.98 -30.19
N PHE A 42 6.89 -3.69 -30.68
CA PHE A 42 6.68 -3.28 -32.08
C PHE A 42 7.48 -2.01 -32.42
N LEU A 43 7.46 -1.00 -31.54
CA LEU A 43 8.21 0.26 -31.73
C LEU A 43 9.74 0.08 -31.75
N VAL A 44 10.27 -0.98 -31.10
CA VAL A 44 11.70 -1.30 -31.15
C VAL A 44 12.10 -1.84 -32.54
N PHE A 45 11.22 -2.62 -33.17
CA PHE A 45 11.51 -3.20 -34.49
C PHE A 45 11.24 -2.23 -35.64
N GLU A 46 10.26 -1.35 -35.51
CA GLU A 46 9.90 -0.36 -36.54
C GLU A 46 9.86 1.08 -35.95
N PRO A 47 11.01 1.72 -35.74
CA PRO A 47 11.05 3.03 -35.05
C PRO A 47 10.66 4.21 -35.97
N ILE A 48 10.56 4.01 -37.30
CA ILE A 48 10.36 5.11 -38.26
C ILE A 48 8.88 5.41 -38.48
N ASN A 49 8.49 6.70 -38.36
CA ASN A 49 7.13 7.24 -38.59
C ASN A 49 6.01 6.73 -37.68
N ASN A 50 6.32 6.27 -36.46
CA ASN A 50 5.36 5.71 -35.52
C ASN A 50 4.96 6.67 -34.38
N GLU A 51 4.93 7.99 -34.63
CA GLU A 51 4.56 8.99 -33.61
C GLU A 51 3.18 8.72 -33.02
N ILE A 52 2.22 8.31 -33.85
CA ILE A 52 0.86 7.98 -33.41
C ILE A 52 0.88 6.75 -32.49
N MET A 53 1.65 5.71 -32.83
CA MET A 53 1.75 4.50 -32.01
C MET A 53 2.42 4.79 -30.65
N PHE A 54 3.42 5.68 -30.65
CA PHE A 54 4.03 6.17 -29.42
C PHE A 54 3.05 6.96 -28.56
N ALA A 55 2.25 7.85 -29.15
CA ALA A 55 1.21 8.59 -28.43
C ALA A 55 0.15 7.66 -27.83
N VAL A 56 -0.25 6.61 -28.58
CA VAL A 56 -1.17 5.57 -28.08
C VAL A 56 -0.55 4.81 -26.91
N LEU A 57 0.73 4.41 -27.00
CA LEU A 57 1.46 3.76 -25.91
C LEU A 57 1.43 4.61 -24.63
N VAL A 58 1.74 5.90 -24.75
CA VAL A 58 1.74 6.84 -23.62
C VAL A 58 0.32 6.96 -23.04
N GLY A 59 -0.71 7.12 -23.89
CA GLY A 59 -2.11 7.21 -23.44
C GLY A 59 -2.57 5.98 -22.68
N VAL A 60 -2.28 4.80 -23.20
CA VAL A 60 -2.61 3.51 -22.56
C VAL A 60 -1.84 3.34 -21.23
N ALA A 61 -0.56 3.72 -21.18
CA ALA A 61 0.24 3.67 -19.97
C ALA A 61 -0.27 4.63 -18.88
N LEU A 62 -0.72 5.83 -19.26
CA LEU A 62 -1.34 6.77 -18.33
C LEU A 62 -2.65 6.23 -17.76
N LEU A 63 -3.48 5.62 -18.59
CA LEU A 63 -4.72 4.97 -18.17
C LEU A 63 -4.45 3.79 -17.22
N LEU A 64 -3.51 2.93 -17.56
CA LEU A 64 -3.10 1.80 -16.72
C LEU A 64 -2.63 2.28 -15.34
N GLY A 65 -1.87 3.38 -15.29
CA GLY A 65 -1.41 3.97 -14.03
C GLY A 65 -2.55 4.33 -13.09
N VAL A 66 -3.62 4.92 -13.60
CA VAL A 66 -4.82 5.23 -12.81
C VAL A 66 -5.51 3.96 -12.34
N LEU A 67 -5.72 3.00 -13.25
CA LEU A 67 -6.43 1.74 -12.95
C LEU A 67 -5.71 0.89 -11.91
N LEU A 68 -4.38 0.89 -11.90
CA LEU A 68 -3.59 0.13 -10.92
C LEU A 68 -3.71 0.69 -9.49
N VAL A 69 -3.80 2.03 -9.35
CA VAL A 69 -3.78 2.68 -8.03
C VAL A 69 -5.18 2.83 -7.44
N THR A 70 -6.20 2.99 -8.27
CA THR A 70 -7.59 3.21 -7.83
C THR A 70 -8.07 2.20 -6.80
N PRO A 71 -7.79 0.89 -6.91
CA PRO A 71 -8.28 -0.12 -5.97
C PRO A 71 -7.43 -0.28 -4.70
N ILE A 72 -6.30 0.40 -4.62
CA ILE A 72 -5.42 0.32 -3.45
C ILE A 72 -5.93 1.27 -2.38
N GLY A 73 -6.07 0.81 -1.14
CA GLY A 73 -6.53 1.61 -0.01
C GLY A 73 -5.51 2.67 0.41
N GLY A 74 -5.99 3.77 1.02
CA GLY A 74 -5.14 4.88 1.47
C GLY A 74 -4.04 4.47 2.45
N ALA A 75 -4.32 3.47 3.30
CA ALA A 75 -3.34 2.94 4.26
C ALA A 75 -2.10 2.30 3.59
N ASP A 76 -2.25 1.73 2.39
CA ASP A 76 -1.17 1.09 1.64
C ASP A 76 -0.45 2.07 0.69
N MET A 77 -0.95 3.32 0.55
CA MET A 77 -0.39 4.31 -0.39
C MET A 77 1.09 4.65 -0.17
N PRO A 78 1.62 4.76 1.06
CA PRO A 78 3.04 5.02 1.26
C PRO A 78 3.95 3.98 0.59
N VAL A 79 3.55 2.70 0.63
CA VAL A 79 4.28 1.59 -0.02
C VAL A 79 4.24 1.75 -1.55
N VAL A 80 3.06 2.09 -2.09
CA VAL A 80 2.85 2.29 -3.54
C VAL A 80 3.67 3.47 -4.05
N VAL A 81 3.68 4.58 -3.32
CA VAL A 81 4.49 5.76 -3.67
C VAL A 81 5.97 5.43 -3.68
N ALA A 82 6.48 4.70 -2.67
CA ALA A 82 7.87 4.25 -2.62
C ALA A 82 8.23 3.33 -3.80
N LEU A 83 7.33 2.43 -4.17
CA LEU A 83 7.51 1.53 -5.32
C LEU A 83 7.54 2.30 -6.65
N PHE A 84 6.62 3.25 -6.86
CA PHE A 84 6.62 4.07 -8.08
C PHE A 84 7.82 4.99 -8.17
N ASN A 85 8.31 5.51 -7.04
CA ASN A 85 9.57 6.23 -6.99
C ASN A 85 10.74 5.35 -7.47
N SER A 86 10.76 4.09 -7.02
CA SER A 86 11.75 3.11 -7.49
C SER A 86 11.67 2.87 -9.00
N TYR A 87 10.48 2.64 -9.54
CA TYR A 87 10.30 2.45 -10.99
C TYR A 87 10.68 3.69 -11.79
N SER A 88 10.40 4.89 -11.28
CA SER A 88 10.83 6.14 -11.90
C SER A 88 12.35 6.26 -11.90
N GLY A 89 13.02 5.86 -10.81
CA GLY A 89 14.47 5.81 -10.74
C GLY A 89 15.08 4.86 -11.77
N LEU A 90 14.54 3.64 -11.87
CA LEU A 90 14.98 2.66 -12.87
C LEU A 90 14.76 3.15 -14.31
N ALA A 91 13.62 3.81 -14.57
CA ALA A 91 13.36 4.41 -15.88
C ALA A 91 14.36 5.55 -16.18
N GLY A 92 14.69 6.36 -15.17
CA GLY A 92 15.74 7.38 -15.29
C GLY A 92 17.11 6.78 -15.60
N ALA A 93 17.50 5.69 -14.93
CA ALA A 93 18.75 4.97 -15.24
C ALA A 93 18.75 4.42 -16.68
N ALA A 94 17.65 3.82 -17.12
CA ALA A 94 17.51 3.32 -18.50
C ALA A 94 17.62 4.46 -19.55
N ALA A 95 16.97 5.59 -19.28
CA ALA A 95 17.11 6.79 -20.12
C ALA A 95 18.56 7.30 -20.13
N GLY A 96 19.26 7.22 -18.99
CA GLY A 96 20.67 7.58 -18.89
C GLY A 96 21.57 6.75 -19.81
N PHE A 97 21.29 5.45 -19.94
CA PHE A 97 22.00 4.60 -20.92
C PHE A 97 21.72 5.03 -22.38
N ALA A 98 20.48 5.34 -22.70
CA ALA A 98 20.10 5.78 -24.04
C ALA A 98 20.70 7.16 -24.43
N LEU A 99 20.92 8.04 -23.43
CA LEU A 99 21.46 9.38 -23.61
C LEU A 99 22.98 9.49 -23.34
N ASP A 100 23.64 8.36 -23.05
CA ASP A 100 25.06 8.30 -22.63
C ASP A 100 25.39 9.27 -21.48
N ASN A 101 24.48 9.36 -20.50
CA ASN A 101 24.57 10.27 -19.37
C ASN A 101 24.83 9.53 -18.05
N ASN A 102 26.09 9.47 -17.63
CA ASN A 102 26.51 8.75 -16.42
C ASN A 102 25.86 9.28 -15.13
N ILE A 103 25.62 10.59 -15.05
CA ILE A 103 24.97 11.20 -13.86
C ILE A 103 23.55 10.67 -13.73
N LEU A 104 22.82 10.60 -14.83
CA LEU A 104 21.44 10.11 -14.85
C LEU A 104 21.38 8.61 -14.56
N ILE A 105 22.34 7.81 -15.04
CA ILE A 105 22.47 6.38 -14.71
C ILE A 105 22.66 6.19 -13.21
N ILE A 106 23.64 6.88 -12.62
CA ILE A 106 23.99 6.74 -11.21
C ILE A 106 22.82 7.22 -10.32
N ALA A 107 22.28 8.40 -10.58
CA ALA A 107 21.19 8.97 -9.82
C ALA A 107 19.93 8.10 -9.91
N GLY A 108 19.59 7.64 -11.12
CA GLY A 108 18.46 6.76 -11.35
C GLY A 108 18.59 5.39 -10.66
N ALA A 109 19.78 4.79 -10.69
CA ALA A 109 20.08 3.54 -10.01
C ALA A 109 19.97 3.67 -8.49
N LEU A 110 20.50 4.75 -7.91
CA LEU A 110 20.41 5.02 -6.46
C LEU A 110 18.96 5.23 -6.01
N VAL A 111 18.19 6.02 -6.74
CA VAL A 111 16.76 6.24 -6.46
C VAL A 111 15.98 4.94 -6.62
N GLY A 112 16.25 4.17 -7.67
CA GLY A 112 15.63 2.88 -7.90
C GLY A 112 15.88 1.90 -6.76
N ALA A 113 17.14 1.74 -6.36
CA ALA A 113 17.53 0.84 -5.27
C ALA A 113 16.95 1.29 -3.92
N SER A 114 17.05 2.56 -3.57
CA SER A 114 16.52 3.10 -2.32
C SER A 114 15.00 2.93 -2.21
N GLY A 115 14.26 3.18 -3.29
CA GLY A 115 12.82 2.98 -3.34
C GLY A 115 12.41 1.52 -3.15
N LEU A 116 13.12 0.54 -3.75
CA LEU A 116 12.88 -0.90 -3.55
C LEU A 116 13.15 -1.33 -2.11
N ILE A 117 14.25 -0.87 -1.52
CA ILE A 117 14.61 -1.17 -0.13
C ILE A 117 13.53 -0.62 0.80
N LEU A 118 13.13 0.63 0.61
CA LEU A 118 12.08 1.27 1.41
C LEU A 118 10.75 0.53 1.29
N THR A 119 10.31 0.19 0.08
CA THR A 119 9.12 -0.60 -0.18
C THR A 119 9.15 -1.94 0.59
N ARG A 120 10.29 -2.64 0.57
CA ARG A 120 10.44 -3.92 1.26
C ARG A 120 10.40 -3.78 2.79
N ILE A 121 11.02 -2.74 3.33
CA ILE A 121 11.01 -2.47 4.78
C ILE A 121 9.57 -2.13 5.21
N MET A 122 8.88 -1.26 4.47
CA MET A 122 7.51 -0.84 4.80
C MET A 122 6.52 -2.01 4.74
N THR A 123 6.58 -2.86 3.71
CA THR A 123 5.71 -4.04 3.60
C THR A 123 5.93 -5.00 4.76
N ARG A 124 7.19 -5.21 5.18
CA ARG A 124 7.50 -6.03 6.36
C ARG A 124 6.98 -5.40 7.66
N ALA A 125 7.16 -4.09 7.84
CA ALA A 125 6.67 -3.38 9.01
C ALA A 125 5.14 -3.44 9.13
N MET A 126 4.44 -3.44 7.99
CA MET A 126 2.98 -3.58 7.92
C MET A 126 2.50 -5.04 8.00
N ASN A 127 3.42 -6.00 8.09
CA ASN A 127 3.13 -7.44 8.04
C ASN A 127 2.28 -7.84 6.82
N ARG A 128 2.59 -7.24 5.66
CA ARG A 128 1.92 -7.50 4.38
C ARG A 128 2.93 -7.84 3.29
N SER A 129 2.55 -8.70 2.36
CA SER A 129 3.36 -8.94 1.17
C SER A 129 3.14 -7.82 0.14
N LEU A 130 4.16 -7.49 -0.66
CA LEU A 130 4.04 -6.51 -1.74
C LEU A 130 2.94 -6.91 -2.74
N VAL A 131 2.81 -8.21 -3.02
CA VAL A 131 1.75 -8.75 -3.88
C VAL A 131 0.38 -8.46 -3.30
N ASN A 132 0.18 -8.63 -1.99
CA ASN A 132 -1.06 -8.29 -1.31
C ASN A 132 -1.36 -6.79 -1.34
N VAL A 133 -0.35 -5.92 -1.28
CA VAL A 133 -0.55 -4.47 -1.39
C VAL A 133 -0.97 -4.09 -2.81
N MET A 134 -0.32 -4.63 -3.84
CA MET A 134 -0.59 -4.28 -5.24
C MET A 134 -1.87 -4.93 -5.78
N PHE A 135 -2.14 -6.16 -5.38
CA PHE A 135 -3.26 -6.96 -5.88
C PHE A 135 -4.32 -7.25 -4.82
N GLY A 136 -4.03 -6.98 -3.56
CA GLY A 136 -4.87 -7.31 -2.39
C GLY A 136 -6.09 -6.41 -2.21
N GLY A 137 -6.38 -5.49 -3.12
CA GLY A 137 -7.71 -4.89 -3.27
C GLY A 137 -8.82 -5.94 -3.48
N PHE A 138 -8.44 -7.21 -3.46
CA PHE A 138 -9.31 -8.39 -3.51
C PHE A 138 -9.97 -8.78 -2.19
N GLY A 139 -9.57 -8.20 -1.06
CA GLY A 139 -10.03 -8.59 0.26
C GLY A 139 -10.34 -7.41 1.16
N ALA A 140 -10.89 -6.31 0.63
CA ALA A 140 -11.40 -5.21 1.45
C ALA A 140 -12.70 -5.56 2.20
N SER A 141 -13.11 -6.82 2.15
CA SER A 141 -14.16 -7.39 2.97
C SER A 141 -13.52 -8.39 3.94
N GLY A 142 -13.09 -7.90 5.08
CA GLY A 142 -12.59 -8.75 6.15
C GLY A 142 -11.11 -9.10 6.00
N VAL A 143 -10.41 -8.96 7.09
CA VAL A 143 -9.11 -9.58 7.33
C VAL A 143 -9.32 -11.09 7.25
N GLU A 144 -9.22 -11.68 6.06
CA GLU A 144 -8.98 -13.11 5.99
C GLU A 144 -7.52 -13.32 6.39
N VAL A 145 -7.33 -13.66 7.64
CA VAL A 145 -6.15 -14.34 8.13
C VAL A 145 -6.11 -15.68 7.41
N SER A 146 -5.45 -15.73 6.23
CA SER A 146 -5.19 -16.99 5.56
C SER A 146 -4.32 -17.84 6.49
N GLY A 147 -4.92 -18.83 7.10
CA GLY A 147 -4.17 -19.87 7.78
C GLY A 147 -4.63 -20.32 9.16
N VAL A 148 -5.87 -20.06 9.54
CA VAL A 148 -6.49 -20.86 10.59
C VAL A 148 -7.96 -21.09 10.19
N ASP A 149 -8.34 -22.33 9.93
CA ASP A 149 -9.70 -22.80 10.04
C ASP A 149 -10.17 -22.54 11.48
N GLY A 150 -10.67 -21.35 11.71
CA GLY A 150 -11.14 -20.91 13.02
C GLY A 150 -12.41 -20.12 12.82
N GLU A 151 -13.51 -20.65 13.33
CA GLU A 151 -14.77 -19.95 13.54
C GLU A 151 -14.50 -18.47 13.85
N VAL A 152 -15.13 -17.58 13.08
CA VAL A 152 -15.18 -16.15 13.40
C VAL A 152 -15.81 -16.04 14.77
N ARG A 153 -14.97 -15.90 15.81
CA ARG A 153 -15.48 -15.73 17.17
C ARG A 153 -16.26 -14.43 17.20
N PRO A 154 -17.54 -14.47 17.56
CA PRO A 154 -18.34 -13.26 17.64
C PRO A 154 -17.69 -12.31 18.66
N TYR A 155 -17.30 -11.12 18.21
CA TYR A 155 -16.88 -10.05 19.12
C TYR A 155 -18.10 -9.31 19.64
N SER A 156 -18.07 -8.93 20.92
CA SER A 156 -19.09 -8.08 21.52
C SER A 156 -18.58 -6.62 21.47
N SER A 157 -19.33 -5.75 20.83
CA SER A 157 -19.06 -4.31 20.89
C SER A 157 -19.57 -3.78 22.26
N VAL A 158 -18.69 -3.08 22.97
CA VAL A 158 -18.97 -2.61 24.33
C VAL A 158 -18.79 -1.08 24.35
N GLN A 159 -19.66 -0.37 25.08
CA GLN A 159 -19.47 1.06 25.28
C GLN A 159 -18.35 1.35 26.30
N ALA A 160 -17.78 2.55 26.26
CA ALA A 160 -16.65 2.91 27.11
C ALA A 160 -16.93 2.73 28.62
N GLN A 161 -18.16 2.97 29.03
CA GLN A 161 -18.59 2.82 30.45
C GLN A 161 -18.60 1.36 30.88
N ASP A 162 -19.13 0.48 30.02
CA ASP A 162 -19.20 -0.96 30.31
C ASP A 162 -17.79 -1.56 30.28
N ALA A 163 -16.93 -1.13 29.31
CA ALA A 163 -15.54 -1.51 29.26
C ALA A 163 -14.77 -1.11 30.51
N ALA A 164 -15.01 0.08 31.06
CA ALA A 164 -14.39 0.53 32.31
C ALA A 164 -14.80 -0.33 33.52
N MET A 165 -16.07 -0.75 33.59
CA MET A 165 -16.53 -1.65 34.63
C MET A 165 -15.87 -3.03 34.48
N MET A 166 -15.81 -3.59 33.27
CA MET A 166 -15.17 -4.88 33.00
C MET A 166 -13.68 -4.86 33.36
N LEU A 167 -12.98 -3.77 33.02
CA LEU A 167 -11.56 -3.57 33.37
C LEU A 167 -11.34 -3.45 34.89
N GLY A 168 -12.32 -2.90 35.62
CA GLY A 168 -12.24 -2.78 37.07
C GLY A 168 -12.29 -4.11 37.83
N TYR A 169 -12.90 -5.14 37.24
CA TYR A 169 -13.03 -6.48 37.80
C TYR A 169 -12.12 -7.53 37.14
N ALA A 170 -11.31 -7.13 36.13
CA ALA A 170 -10.46 -8.04 35.41
C ALA A 170 -9.21 -8.42 36.23
N ASN A 171 -8.86 -9.70 36.28
CA ASN A 171 -7.62 -10.19 36.89
C ASN A 171 -6.39 -10.02 35.98
N SER A 172 -6.58 -9.96 34.67
CA SER A 172 -5.53 -9.71 33.69
C SER A 172 -6.11 -9.05 32.44
N VAL A 173 -5.37 -8.14 31.86
CA VAL A 173 -5.75 -7.39 30.65
C VAL A 173 -4.65 -7.52 29.62
N ILE A 174 -5.01 -7.91 28.39
CA ILE A 174 -4.10 -7.97 27.24
C ILE A 174 -4.53 -6.92 26.23
N PHE A 175 -3.65 -5.96 25.93
CA PHE A 175 -3.89 -4.98 24.87
C PHE A 175 -3.37 -5.49 23.56
N VAL A 176 -4.21 -5.52 22.54
CA VAL A 176 -3.85 -5.89 21.17
C VAL A 176 -4.10 -4.68 20.26
N PRO A 177 -3.18 -3.70 20.23
CA PRO A 177 -3.37 -2.50 19.44
C PRO A 177 -3.31 -2.82 17.95
N GLY A 178 -4.30 -2.34 17.20
CA GLY A 178 -4.30 -2.37 15.75
C GLY A 178 -3.69 -1.10 15.16
N TYR A 179 -3.48 -1.09 13.85
CA TYR A 179 -2.94 0.07 13.11
C TYR A 179 -3.79 1.35 13.29
N GLY A 180 -5.10 1.21 13.48
CA GLY A 180 -6.01 2.34 13.74
C GLY A 180 -5.61 3.18 14.96
N LEU A 181 -5.00 2.57 15.98
CA LEU A 181 -4.51 3.29 17.16
C LEU A 181 -3.38 4.27 16.79
N ALA A 182 -2.47 3.85 15.90
CA ALA A 182 -1.38 4.70 15.44
C ALA A 182 -1.89 5.86 14.56
N VAL A 183 -2.88 5.58 13.71
CA VAL A 183 -3.52 6.61 12.85
C VAL A 183 -4.27 7.64 13.68
N ALA A 184 -4.97 7.20 14.74
CA ALA A 184 -5.66 8.06 15.67
C ALA A 184 -4.72 8.78 16.67
N GLN A 185 -3.41 8.47 16.65
CA GLN A 185 -2.41 8.97 17.62
C GLN A 185 -2.80 8.73 19.09
N ALA A 186 -3.59 7.68 19.36
CA ALA A 186 -4.15 7.35 20.67
C ALA A 186 -3.23 6.42 21.50
N GLN A 187 -1.95 6.28 21.14
CA GLN A 187 -0.98 5.47 21.88
C GLN A 187 -0.68 6.01 23.28
N HIS A 188 -0.82 7.32 23.47
CA HIS A 188 -0.59 7.97 24.77
C HIS A 188 -1.73 7.67 25.74
N GLU A 189 -2.97 7.70 25.29
CA GLU A 189 -4.16 7.35 26.06
C GLU A 189 -4.14 5.88 26.46
N LEU A 190 -3.73 4.99 25.54
CA LEU A 190 -3.57 3.58 25.83
C LEU A 190 -2.50 3.34 26.90
N ARG A 191 -1.37 4.06 26.83
CA ARG A 191 -0.32 3.98 27.85
C ARG A 191 -0.83 4.44 29.22
N THR A 192 -1.54 5.57 29.26
CA THR A 192 -2.14 6.09 30.50
C THR A 192 -3.12 5.08 31.11
N LEU A 193 -3.94 4.44 30.27
CA LEU A 193 -4.83 3.37 30.74
C LEU A 193 -4.06 2.17 31.28
N ALA A 194 -2.98 1.75 30.61
CA ALA A 194 -2.15 0.66 31.05
C ALA A 194 -1.47 0.96 32.40
N ASP A 195 -0.94 2.19 32.57
CA ASP A 195 -0.30 2.63 33.81
C ASP A 195 -1.33 2.68 34.98
N LEU A 196 -2.58 3.12 34.71
CA LEU A 196 -3.66 3.13 35.72
C LEU A 196 -4.06 1.71 36.13
N LEU A 197 -4.13 0.76 35.20
CA LEU A 197 -4.45 -0.64 35.51
C LEU A 197 -3.32 -1.32 36.27
N GLN A 198 -2.08 -1.00 35.94
CA GLN A 198 -0.91 -1.50 36.65
C GLN A 198 -0.82 -0.96 38.09
N ALA A 199 -1.21 0.30 38.31
CA ALA A 199 -1.27 0.89 39.64
C ALA A 199 -2.35 0.24 40.55
N ARG A 200 -3.34 -0.44 39.95
CA ARG A 200 -4.39 -1.19 40.66
C ARG A 200 -4.04 -2.68 40.87
N GLU A 201 -2.78 -3.07 40.64
CA GLU A 201 -2.31 -4.46 40.76
C GLU A 201 -3.05 -5.47 39.84
N ILE A 202 -3.77 -4.98 38.85
CA ILE A 202 -4.36 -5.82 37.81
C ILE A 202 -3.24 -6.29 36.91
N GLY A 203 -2.86 -7.54 37.04
CA GLY A 203 -1.72 -8.26 36.48
C GLY A 203 -1.09 -7.74 35.19
N ARG A 204 0.20 -8.03 34.96
CA ARG A 204 1.07 -7.51 33.89
C ARG A 204 0.33 -7.31 32.56
N ALA A 205 0.13 -6.05 32.17
CA ALA A 205 -0.23 -5.70 30.81
C ALA A 205 0.92 -6.08 29.87
N SER A 206 0.76 -7.12 29.07
CA SER A 206 1.70 -7.49 28.01
C SER A 206 1.20 -6.90 26.71
N CYS A 207 1.91 -5.91 26.16
CA CYS A 207 1.75 -5.52 24.76
C CYS A 207 2.54 -6.51 23.89
N ARG A 208 1.85 -7.24 23.02
CA ARG A 208 2.45 -8.00 21.93
C ARG A 208 2.11 -7.37 20.59
#